data_6edd54266dd77c193be7c4aca5a2dc63
#
_entry.id   6edd54266dd77c193be7c4aca5a2dc63
#
_cell.length_a   1.000
_cell.length_b   1.000
_cell.length_c   1.000
_cell.angle_alpha   90.00
_cell.angle_beta   90.00
_cell.angle_gamma   90.00
#
_symmetry.space_group_name_H-M   'P 1'
#
loop_
_entity.id
_entity.type
_entity.pdbx_description
1 polymer ?
#
loop_
_entity_poly.entity_id
_entity_poly.type
_entity_poly.pdbx_seq_one_letter_code
_entity_poly.pdbx_strand_id
1 'polypeptide(L)'
;INLDISQLEERFARPLAQQILLSWIWEKYVKKNSEDRRKAAKKRVLVDEAWMLLPYPEAVDFLNTMARRARKRNVSLAIISQRFQDFYEKPEVQAVLTSSDTKLLLAQDKSEIQYLKEVFKLSEGEAGFLVTCNKGEGLLKVGGDTAILQITPTAKEFEFVETNLNKMIENNQKKS
;
A
#
# COMPACT_ATOMS: atom_id res chain seq x y z
N ILE A 1 17.58 -5.97 -7.41
CA ILE A 1 17.59 -7.25 -6.67
C ILE A 1 16.13 -7.65 -6.52
N ASN A 2 15.78 -8.81 -6.98
CA ASN A 2 14.49 -9.45 -6.73
C ASN A 2 14.73 -10.60 -5.75
N LEU A 3 13.93 -10.65 -4.68
CA LEU A 3 14.00 -11.68 -3.65
C LEU A 3 12.61 -12.33 -3.56
N ASP A 4 12.49 -13.51 -4.14
CA ASP A 4 11.26 -14.29 -4.09
C ASP A 4 11.29 -15.22 -2.88
N ILE A 5 10.34 -15.05 -1.99
CA ILE A 5 10.15 -15.87 -0.79
C ILE A 5 8.86 -16.71 -0.85
N SER A 6 8.17 -16.73 -1.99
CA SER A 6 6.90 -17.43 -2.14
C SER A 6 7.00 -18.95 -1.93
N GLN A 7 8.17 -19.51 -2.22
CA GLN A 7 8.47 -20.94 -2.09
C GLN A 7 8.83 -21.36 -0.64
N LEU A 8 8.99 -20.40 0.26
CA LEU A 8 9.29 -20.72 1.66
C LEU A 8 8.06 -21.22 2.39
N GLU A 9 8.28 -22.15 3.30
CA GLU A 9 7.24 -22.68 4.19
C GLU A 9 6.57 -21.55 4.99
N GLU A 10 5.23 -21.57 5.06
CA GLU A 10 4.45 -20.42 5.51
C GLU A 10 4.53 -20.15 7.01
N ARG A 11 4.66 -21.19 7.82
CA ARG A 11 4.56 -21.07 9.29
C ARG A 11 5.82 -20.51 9.93
N PHE A 12 6.98 -20.92 9.43
CA PHE A 12 8.25 -20.58 10.05
C PHE A 12 9.23 -19.86 9.11
N ALA A 13 9.53 -20.43 7.96
CA ALA A 13 10.59 -19.93 7.09
C ALA A 13 10.22 -18.60 6.44
N ARG A 14 8.97 -18.41 5.99
CA ARG A 14 8.52 -17.18 5.35
C ARG A 14 8.48 -15.99 6.32
N PRO A 15 7.89 -16.08 7.52
CA PRO A 15 7.94 -14.99 8.50
C PRO A 15 9.37 -14.59 8.89
N LEU A 16 10.26 -15.57 9.09
CA LEU A 16 11.65 -15.30 9.39
C LEU A 16 12.36 -14.56 8.24
N ALA A 17 12.15 -14.99 7.00
CA ALA A 17 12.68 -14.30 5.83
C ALA A 17 12.13 -12.88 5.70
N GLN A 18 10.84 -12.67 5.91
CA GLN A 18 10.22 -11.34 5.95
C GLN A 18 10.88 -10.44 7.01
N GLN A 19 11.07 -10.93 8.22
CA GLN A 19 11.73 -10.21 9.30
C GLN A 19 13.15 -9.76 8.91
N ILE A 20 13.94 -10.66 8.34
CA ILE A 20 15.29 -10.36 7.87
C ILE A 20 15.24 -9.29 6.77
N LEU A 21 14.34 -9.42 5.80
CA LEU A 21 14.18 -8.46 4.70
C LEU A 21 13.74 -7.08 5.19
N LEU A 22 12.76 -7.00 6.09
CA LEU A 22 12.31 -5.74 6.68
C LEU A 22 13.44 -5.04 7.44
N SER A 23 14.21 -5.80 8.24
CA SER A 23 15.39 -5.30 8.93
C SER A 23 16.47 -4.81 7.96
N TRP A 24 16.72 -5.56 6.88
CA TRP A 24 17.66 -5.17 5.83
C TRP A 24 17.21 -3.89 5.11
N ILE A 25 15.92 -3.76 4.76
CA ILE A 25 15.36 -2.55 4.14
C ILE A 25 15.61 -1.34 5.05
N TRP A 26 15.33 -1.47 6.34
CA TRP A 26 15.56 -0.39 7.30
C TRP A 26 17.03 -0.01 7.40
N GLU A 27 17.92 -0.98 7.64
CA GLU A 27 19.34 -0.70 7.92
C GLU A 27 20.09 -0.28 6.64
N LYS A 28 19.91 -0.98 5.54
CA LYS A 28 20.72 -0.81 4.34
C LYS A 28 20.10 0.13 3.32
N TYR A 29 18.76 0.17 3.21
CA TYR A 29 18.10 1.00 2.22
C TYR A 29 17.64 2.33 2.81
N VAL A 30 17.01 2.33 3.99
CA VAL A 30 16.49 3.56 4.59
C VAL A 30 17.60 4.36 5.27
N LYS A 31 18.42 3.73 6.12
CA LYS A 31 19.46 4.43 6.88
C LYS A 31 20.68 4.85 6.05
N LYS A 32 21.17 4.00 5.17
CA LYS A 32 22.48 4.13 4.51
C LYS A 32 22.79 5.47 3.82
N ASN A 33 21.79 6.24 3.41
CA ASN A 33 22.02 7.48 2.65
C ASN A 33 21.51 8.74 3.39
N SER A 34 21.45 8.71 4.71
CA SER A 34 20.92 9.83 5.49
C SER A 34 21.95 10.76 6.09
N GLU A 35 23.24 10.53 5.84
CA GLU A 35 24.32 11.35 6.43
C GLU A 35 24.35 12.76 5.85
N ASP A 36 24.07 12.93 4.56
CA ASP A 36 23.85 14.26 3.96
C ASP A 36 22.44 14.36 3.36
N ARG A 37 21.52 14.97 4.11
CA ARG A 37 20.11 15.16 3.72
C ARG A 37 19.94 15.93 2.41
N ARG A 38 20.86 16.81 2.06
CA ARG A 38 20.77 17.67 0.86
C ARG A 38 21.06 16.87 -0.41
N LYS A 39 21.88 15.82 -0.29
CA LYS A 39 22.27 14.94 -1.39
C LYS A 39 21.56 13.58 -1.37
N ALA A 40 20.79 13.28 -0.31
CA ALA A 40 20.11 12.01 -0.17
C ALA A 40 19.03 11.85 -1.26
N ALA A 41 19.16 10.82 -2.07
CA ALA A 41 18.16 10.45 -3.07
C ALA A 41 16.79 10.21 -2.41
N LYS A 42 15.74 10.70 -3.06
CA LYS A 42 14.36 10.36 -2.66
C LYS A 42 14.13 8.88 -2.90
N LYS A 43 13.61 8.19 -1.91
CA LYS A 43 13.32 6.76 -1.97
C LYS A 43 11.86 6.50 -1.63
N ARG A 44 11.34 5.39 -2.11
CA ARG A 44 10.02 4.89 -1.77
C ARG A 44 10.12 3.44 -1.33
N VAL A 45 9.48 3.10 -0.21
CA VAL A 45 9.17 1.75 0.20
C VAL A 45 7.69 1.54 -0.04
N LEU A 46 7.35 0.56 -0.84
CA LEU A 46 5.98 0.19 -1.16
C LEU A 46 5.73 -1.20 -0.59
N VAL A 47 4.70 -1.31 0.21
CA VAL A 47 4.25 -2.57 0.83
C VAL A 47 2.89 -2.89 0.25
N ASP A 48 2.86 -3.85 -0.64
CA ASP A 48 1.64 -4.37 -1.23
C ASP A 48 1.11 -5.52 -0.39
N GLU A 49 -0.21 -5.73 -0.39
CA GLU A 49 -0.92 -6.71 0.44
C GLU A 49 -0.46 -6.65 1.92
N ALA A 50 -0.37 -5.43 2.44
CA ALA A 50 0.21 -5.16 3.76
C ALA A 50 -0.53 -5.86 4.92
N TRP A 51 -1.79 -6.26 4.72
CA TRP A 51 -2.55 -7.06 5.69
C TRP A 51 -1.85 -8.38 6.04
N MET A 52 -1.05 -8.94 5.11
CA MET A 52 -0.26 -10.16 5.36
C MET A 52 0.82 -9.99 6.42
N LEU A 53 1.24 -8.76 6.69
CA LEU A 53 2.24 -8.46 7.72
C LEU A 53 1.62 -8.32 9.12
N LEU A 54 0.33 -8.07 9.23
CA LEU A 54 -0.33 -7.74 10.49
C LEU A 54 -0.34 -8.87 11.55
N PRO A 55 -0.30 -10.17 11.19
CA PRO A 55 -0.14 -11.23 12.17
C PRO A 55 1.21 -11.21 12.92
N TYR A 56 2.21 -10.49 12.40
CA TYR A 56 3.58 -10.50 12.91
C TYR A 56 3.90 -9.18 13.64
N PRO A 57 4.05 -9.17 14.99
CA PRO A 57 4.28 -7.95 15.76
C PRO A 57 5.50 -7.15 15.30
N GLU A 58 6.56 -7.82 14.90
CA GLU A 58 7.80 -7.19 14.43
C GLU A 58 7.60 -6.48 13.08
N ALA A 59 6.77 -7.03 12.20
CA ALA A 59 6.43 -6.39 10.95
C ALA A 59 5.53 -5.15 11.18
N VAL A 60 4.62 -5.22 12.14
CA VAL A 60 3.82 -4.07 12.59
C VAL A 60 4.73 -2.98 13.16
N ASP A 61 5.71 -3.32 14.00
CA ASP A 61 6.69 -2.36 14.52
C ASP A 61 7.54 -1.73 13.41
N PHE A 62 7.92 -2.52 12.41
CA PHE A 62 8.58 -1.99 11.21
C PHE A 62 7.72 -0.94 10.50
N LEU A 63 6.44 -1.22 10.23
CA LEU A 63 5.52 -0.27 9.59
C LEU A 63 5.38 1.02 10.41
N ASN A 64 5.23 0.90 11.72
CA ASN A 64 5.16 2.04 12.65
C ASN A 64 6.46 2.87 12.62
N THR A 65 7.60 2.21 12.67
CA THR A 65 8.91 2.86 12.61
C THR A 65 9.10 3.59 11.28
N MET A 66 8.72 2.95 10.17
CA MET A 66 8.76 3.56 8.84
C MET A 66 7.84 4.79 8.76
N ALA A 67 6.59 4.68 9.18
CA ALA A 67 5.63 5.78 9.13
C ALA A 67 6.13 7.02 9.88
N ARG A 68 6.73 6.83 11.05
CA ARG A 68 7.20 7.93 11.91
C ARG A 68 8.56 8.51 11.50
N ARG A 69 9.46 7.71 10.94
CA ARG A 69 10.88 8.08 10.78
C ARG A 69 11.35 8.19 9.33
N ALA A 70 10.66 7.59 8.36
CA ALA A 70 11.10 7.53 6.97
C ALA A 70 11.26 8.93 6.35
N ARG A 71 10.31 9.85 6.62
CA ARG A 71 10.35 11.23 6.13
C ARG A 71 11.67 11.96 6.47
N LYS A 72 12.20 11.74 7.69
CA LYS A 72 13.48 12.35 8.10
C LYS A 72 14.68 11.84 7.29
N ARG A 73 14.49 10.79 6.49
CA ARG A 73 15.51 10.12 5.68
C ARG A 73 15.24 10.20 4.17
N ASN A 74 14.38 11.13 3.75
CA ASN A 74 13.92 11.26 2.36
C ASN A 74 13.29 9.97 1.80
N VAL A 75 12.63 9.19 2.64
CA VAL A 75 11.93 7.98 2.26
C VAL A 75 10.44 8.18 2.47
N SER A 76 9.62 7.83 1.49
CA SER A 76 8.17 7.70 1.63
C SER A 76 7.80 6.23 1.81
N LEU A 77 6.78 5.98 2.64
CA LEU A 77 6.13 4.68 2.79
C LEU A 77 4.79 4.74 2.05
N ALA A 78 4.53 3.77 1.18
CA ALA A 78 3.22 3.52 0.60
C ALA A 78 2.75 2.13 1.07
N ILE A 79 1.54 2.07 1.58
CA ILE A 79 0.88 0.84 2.03
C ILE A 79 -0.33 0.62 1.13
N ILE A 80 -0.43 -0.57 0.56
CA ILE A 80 -1.54 -1.00 -0.27
C ILE A 80 -2.19 -2.21 0.40
N SER A 81 -3.49 -2.20 0.53
CA SER A 81 -4.25 -3.32 1.06
C SER A 81 -5.67 -3.33 0.51
N GLN A 82 -6.20 -4.52 0.31
CA GLN A 82 -7.58 -4.75 -0.08
C GLN A 82 -8.49 -4.97 1.13
N ARG A 83 -7.93 -5.30 2.30
CA ARG A 83 -8.65 -5.63 3.53
C ARG A 83 -8.40 -4.55 4.58
N PHE A 84 -9.37 -3.65 4.71
CA PHE A 84 -9.24 -2.54 5.66
C PHE A 84 -9.55 -2.96 7.09
N GLN A 85 -10.49 -3.87 7.29
CA GLN A 85 -10.90 -4.34 8.61
C GLN A 85 -9.71 -4.87 9.43
N ASP A 86 -8.78 -5.61 8.79
CA ASP A 86 -7.59 -6.15 9.46
C ASP A 86 -6.72 -5.06 10.10
N PHE A 87 -6.71 -3.87 9.48
CA PHE A 87 -6.00 -2.69 10.02
C PHE A 87 -6.80 -1.99 11.12
N TYR A 88 -8.11 -1.96 10.99
CA TYR A 88 -8.99 -1.29 11.93
C TYR A 88 -8.98 -1.98 13.30
N GLU A 89 -8.96 -3.29 13.33
CA GLU A 89 -9.00 -4.10 14.55
C GLU A 89 -7.71 -4.02 15.40
N LYS A 90 -6.64 -3.44 14.85
CA LYS A 90 -5.34 -3.34 15.55
C LYS A 90 -4.96 -1.88 15.84
N PRO A 91 -5.08 -1.41 17.09
CA PRO A 91 -4.77 -0.02 17.44
C PRO A 91 -3.36 0.43 17.06
N GLU A 92 -2.39 -0.49 17.14
CA GLU A 92 -0.99 -0.20 16.78
C GLU A 92 -0.85 0.16 15.30
N VAL A 93 -1.70 -0.40 14.44
CA VAL A 93 -1.68 -0.19 12.99
C VAL A 93 -2.53 1.00 12.59
N GLN A 94 -3.59 1.30 13.33
CA GLN A 94 -4.41 2.49 13.07
C GLN A 94 -3.57 3.77 13.06
N ALA A 95 -2.54 3.84 13.92
CA ALA A 95 -1.63 4.99 13.95
C ALA A 95 -0.89 5.19 12.60
N VAL A 96 -0.55 4.11 11.90
CA VAL A 96 0.08 4.17 10.57
C VAL A 96 -0.89 4.76 9.54
N LEU A 97 -2.14 4.28 9.53
CA LEU A 97 -3.18 4.74 8.61
C LEU A 97 -3.54 6.21 8.83
N THR A 98 -3.74 6.60 10.08
CA THR A 98 -4.14 7.97 10.43
C THR A 98 -3.01 8.99 10.22
N SER A 99 -1.75 8.58 10.36
CA SER A 99 -0.58 9.44 10.11
C SER A 99 -0.25 9.62 8.63
N SER A 100 -0.86 8.84 7.74
CA SER A 100 -0.70 9.01 6.30
C SER A 100 -1.34 10.31 5.84
N ASP A 101 -0.59 11.20 5.21
CA ASP A 101 -1.08 12.47 4.70
C ASP A 101 -1.91 12.30 3.41
N THR A 102 -1.53 11.34 2.59
CA THR A 102 -2.20 11.03 1.32
C THR A 102 -2.89 9.65 1.43
N LYS A 103 -4.17 9.60 1.08
CA LYS A 103 -4.97 8.39 1.05
C LYS A 103 -5.68 8.28 -0.29
N LEU A 104 -5.56 7.15 -0.95
CA LEU A 104 -6.32 6.81 -2.15
C LEU A 104 -7.27 5.68 -1.79
N LEU A 105 -8.57 5.97 -1.80
CA LEU A 105 -9.63 5.02 -1.50
C LEU A 105 -10.33 4.68 -2.83
N LEU A 106 -10.21 3.45 -3.26
CA LEU A 106 -10.90 2.92 -4.44
C LEU A 106 -12.27 2.35 -4.02
N ALA A 107 -12.99 1.73 -4.98
CA ALA A 107 -14.27 1.08 -4.72
C ALA A 107 -14.20 0.13 -3.50
N GLN A 108 -15.19 0.20 -2.64
CA GLN A 108 -15.25 -0.54 -1.37
C GLN A 108 -16.52 -1.37 -1.27
N ASP A 109 -16.42 -2.49 -0.56
CA ASP A 109 -17.59 -3.27 -0.17
C ASP A 109 -18.39 -2.56 0.92
N LYS A 110 -19.70 -2.80 0.95
CA LYS A 110 -20.59 -2.25 1.96
C LYS A 110 -20.21 -2.65 3.39
N SER A 111 -19.63 -3.82 3.57
CA SER A 111 -19.17 -4.29 4.89
C SER A 111 -17.99 -3.50 5.44
N GLU A 112 -17.13 -2.97 4.56
CA GLU A 112 -15.91 -2.22 4.94
C GLU A 112 -16.18 -0.72 5.16
N ILE A 113 -17.21 -0.18 4.53
CA ILE A 113 -17.42 1.27 4.44
C ILE A 113 -17.60 1.96 5.79
N GLN A 114 -18.19 1.27 6.77
CA GLN A 114 -18.40 1.84 8.10
C GLN A 114 -17.08 2.09 8.83
N TYR A 115 -16.14 1.15 8.74
CA TYR A 115 -14.79 1.29 9.32
C TYR A 115 -14.03 2.44 8.66
N LEU A 116 -14.12 2.54 7.33
CA LEU A 116 -13.50 3.63 6.56
C LEU A 116 -14.06 5.00 6.95
N LYS A 117 -15.39 5.11 7.13
CA LYS A 117 -16.02 6.34 7.59
C LYS A 117 -15.46 6.80 8.93
N GLU A 118 -15.35 5.89 9.88
CA GLU A 118 -14.83 6.21 11.22
C GLU A 118 -13.37 6.66 11.21
N VAL A 119 -12.52 5.90 10.53
CA VAL A 119 -11.07 6.18 10.53
C VAL A 119 -10.72 7.40 9.69
N PHE A 120 -11.29 7.53 8.50
CA PHE A 120 -10.93 8.60 7.58
C PHE A 120 -11.90 9.79 7.60
N LYS A 121 -12.89 9.76 8.52
CA LYS A 121 -13.88 10.82 8.69
C LYS A 121 -14.58 11.17 7.37
N LEU A 122 -15.08 10.13 6.69
CA LEU A 122 -15.78 10.30 5.43
C LEU A 122 -17.21 10.84 5.68
N SER A 123 -17.65 11.77 4.84
CA SER A 123 -19.05 12.18 4.77
C SER A 123 -19.94 11.06 4.21
N GLU A 124 -21.25 11.17 4.38
CA GLU A 124 -22.20 10.22 3.79
C GLU A 124 -22.08 10.14 2.26
N GLY A 125 -21.86 11.30 1.61
CA GLY A 125 -21.66 11.37 0.16
C GLY A 125 -20.38 10.67 -0.30
N GLU A 126 -19.25 10.86 0.40
CA GLU A 126 -17.99 10.19 0.11
C GLU A 126 -18.11 8.67 0.29
N ALA A 127 -18.74 8.24 1.37
CA ALA A 127 -18.98 6.83 1.65
C ALA A 127 -19.91 6.19 0.60
N GLY A 128 -21.00 6.85 0.26
CA GLY A 128 -21.93 6.41 -0.79
C GLY A 128 -21.26 6.29 -2.16
N PHE A 129 -20.40 7.25 -2.51
CA PHE A 129 -19.60 7.20 -3.73
C PHE A 129 -18.70 5.96 -3.78
N LEU A 130 -17.95 5.69 -2.72
CA LEU A 130 -17.02 4.54 -2.67
C LEU A 130 -17.72 3.18 -2.81
N VAL A 131 -18.98 3.07 -2.40
CA VAL A 131 -19.78 1.83 -2.55
C VAL A 131 -20.31 1.66 -3.98
N THR A 132 -20.48 2.76 -4.72
CA THR A 132 -21.13 2.77 -6.04
C THR A 132 -20.22 3.09 -7.20
N CYS A 133 -18.99 3.56 -6.94
CA CYS A 133 -18.05 3.96 -7.98
C CYS A 133 -17.55 2.76 -8.80
N ASN A 134 -17.17 3.05 -10.04
CA ASN A 134 -16.69 2.04 -10.98
C ASN A 134 -15.21 1.69 -10.74
N LYS A 135 -14.76 0.63 -11.40
CA LYS A 135 -13.34 0.26 -11.41
C LYS A 135 -12.48 1.42 -11.94
N GLY A 136 -11.46 1.78 -11.18
CA GLY A 136 -10.56 2.89 -11.47
C GLY A 136 -11.02 4.24 -10.94
N GLU A 137 -12.26 4.35 -10.46
CA GLU A 137 -12.72 5.54 -9.73
C GLU A 137 -12.37 5.46 -8.25
N GLY A 138 -12.21 6.60 -7.60
CA GLY A 138 -11.90 6.63 -6.19
C GLY A 138 -11.84 8.04 -5.61
N LEU A 139 -11.55 8.11 -4.32
CA LEU A 139 -11.33 9.35 -3.58
C LEU A 139 -9.85 9.49 -3.25
N LEU A 140 -9.27 10.62 -3.62
CA LEU A 140 -7.96 11.05 -3.18
C LEU A 140 -8.15 12.05 -2.04
N LYS A 141 -7.66 11.71 -0.85
CA LYS A 141 -7.60 12.62 0.31
C LYS A 141 -6.16 13.03 0.54
N VAL A 142 -5.90 14.34 0.58
CA VAL A 142 -4.57 14.91 0.88
C VAL A 142 -4.75 15.97 1.94
N GLY A 143 -4.19 15.74 3.12
CA GLY A 143 -4.45 16.59 4.28
C GLY A 143 -5.95 16.65 4.60
N GLY A 144 -6.53 17.85 4.49
CA GLY A 144 -7.97 18.09 4.69
C GLY A 144 -8.82 18.06 3.43
N ASP A 145 -8.19 18.04 2.25
CA ASP A 145 -8.89 18.13 0.97
C ASP A 145 -9.24 16.75 0.41
N THR A 146 -10.35 16.67 -0.32
CA THR A 146 -10.81 15.45 -1.00
C THR A 146 -11.14 15.77 -2.46
N ALA A 147 -10.71 14.89 -3.35
CA ALA A 147 -11.04 14.94 -4.78
C ALA A 147 -11.51 13.56 -5.26
N ILE A 148 -12.52 13.54 -6.10
CA ILE A 148 -12.90 12.37 -6.90
C ILE A 148 -11.92 12.28 -8.07
N LEU A 149 -11.44 11.09 -8.35
CA LEU A 149 -10.57 10.85 -9.49
C LEU A 149 -10.94 9.58 -10.25
N GLN A 150 -10.56 9.57 -11.53
CA GLN A 150 -10.58 8.42 -12.40
C GLN A 150 -9.15 8.08 -12.79
N ILE A 151 -8.74 6.85 -12.49
CA ILE A 151 -7.44 6.31 -12.91
C ILE A 151 -7.62 5.65 -14.28
N THR A 152 -6.98 6.22 -15.28
CA THR A 152 -7.02 5.69 -16.64
C THR A 152 -5.61 5.30 -17.06
N PRO A 153 -5.29 4.00 -17.18
CA PRO A 153 -3.99 3.57 -17.66
C PRO A 153 -3.80 3.93 -19.13
N THR A 154 -2.59 4.29 -19.51
CA THR A 154 -2.21 4.44 -20.92
C THR A 154 -2.22 3.07 -21.61
N ALA A 155 -2.28 3.05 -22.95
CA ALA A 155 -2.24 1.81 -23.72
C ALA A 155 -0.99 0.96 -23.38
N LYS A 156 0.16 1.62 -23.12
CA LYS A 156 1.40 0.94 -22.72
C LYS A 156 1.32 0.35 -21.31
N GLU A 157 0.74 1.08 -20.37
CA GLU A 157 0.55 0.59 -18.98
C GLU A 157 -0.45 -0.56 -18.95
N PHE A 158 -1.48 -0.52 -19.81
CA PHE A 158 -2.48 -1.56 -19.90
C PHE A 158 -1.87 -2.93 -20.23
N GLU A 159 -0.78 -2.97 -21.01
CA GLU A 159 -0.04 -4.22 -21.32
C GLU A 159 0.53 -4.90 -20.07
N PHE A 160 0.85 -4.14 -19.01
CA PHE A 160 1.44 -4.65 -17.77
C PHE A 160 0.41 -4.91 -16.68
N VAL A 161 -0.75 -4.24 -16.71
CA VAL A 161 -1.76 -4.35 -15.63
C VAL A 161 -2.95 -5.24 -16.03
N GLU A 162 -3.03 -5.71 -17.28
CA GLU A 162 -4.08 -6.64 -17.70
C GLU A 162 -3.84 -8.03 -17.09
N THR A 163 -4.74 -8.44 -16.20
CA THR A 163 -4.68 -9.73 -15.51
C THR A 163 -5.58 -10.79 -16.15
N ASN A 164 -6.37 -10.42 -17.16
CA ASN A 164 -7.23 -11.36 -17.87
C ASN A 164 -6.40 -12.17 -18.87
N LEU A 165 -6.19 -13.46 -18.58
CA LEU A 165 -5.40 -14.37 -19.40
C LEU A 165 -5.88 -14.44 -20.86
N ASN A 166 -7.21 -14.40 -21.10
CA ASN A 166 -7.75 -14.44 -22.45
C ASN A 166 -7.35 -13.20 -23.26
N LYS A 167 -7.41 -12.01 -22.66
CA LYS A 167 -6.97 -10.77 -23.30
C LYS A 167 -5.46 -10.72 -23.50
N MET A 168 -4.69 -11.29 -22.58
CA MET A 168 -3.22 -11.40 -22.76
C MET A 168 -2.86 -12.27 -23.94
N ILE A 169 -3.57 -13.39 -24.15
CA ILE A 169 -3.39 -14.29 -25.30
C ILE A 169 -3.76 -13.58 -26.61
N GLU A 170 -4.92 -12.89 -26.67
CA GLU A 170 -5.34 -12.12 -27.85
C GLU A 170 -4.33 -11.01 -28.22
N ASN A 171 -3.80 -10.31 -27.22
CA ASN A 171 -2.82 -9.25 -27.45
C ASN A 171 -1.48 -9.81 -27.96
N ASN A 172 -1.06 -10.98 -27.50
CA ASN A 172 0.16 -11.63 -27.97
C ASN A 172 0.00 -12.16 -29.42
N GLN A 173 -1.19 -12.66 -29.78
CA GLN A 173 -1.47 -13.10 -31.16
C GLN A 173 -1.54 -11.94 -32.16
N LYS A 174 -1.88 -10.72 -31.74
CA LYS A 174 -1.87 -9.52 -32.59
C LYS A 174 -0.48 -8.91 -32.79
N LYS A 175 0.51 -9.33 -31.99
CA LYS A 175 1.91 -8.86 -32.10
C LYS A 175 2.82 -9.82 -32.88
N SER A 176 2.37 -11.01 -33.20
CA SER A 176 3.05 -11.99 -34.08
C SER A 176 2.55 -11.88 -35.50
#